data_549e79c97fa35c3a08ff22d184f88788
#
_entry.id   549e79c97fa35c3a08ff22d184f88788
#
_cell.length_a   1.000
_cell.length_b   1.000
_cell.length_c   1.000
_cell.angle_alpha   90.00
_cell.angle_beta   90.00
_cell.angle_gamma   90.00
#
_symmetry.space_group_name_H-M   'P 1'
#
loop_
_entity.id
_entity.type
_entity.pdbx_description
1 polymer ?
#
loop_
_entity_poly.entity_id
_entity_poly.type
_entity_poly.pdbx_seq_one_letter_code
_entity_poly.pdbx_strand_id
1 'polypeptide(L)'
;MRSIEGNFENPEVHELLVKHFIELRSVSPEKSTHVLDIAGSKDPSIKYWSLWDEDQLMGCGALKFLEKNHGEFKSIRVNDKFRNKGNGLKVINHLINEAKKLNIKKLSLETGAGSFFLPARKLFLRCNFKDCKPFSHYKDDINSVYMSLFIGN
;
A
#
# COMPACT_ATOMS: atom_id res chain seq x y z
N MET A 1 -10.66 14.83 2.34
CA MET A 1 -10.19 13.50 2.76
C MET A 1 -9.33 13.61 4.01
N ARG A 2 -9.53 12.75 4.96
CA ARG A 2 -8.73 12.69 6.18
C ARG A 2 -8.19 11.28 6.40
N SER A 3 -7.13 11.17 7.16
CA SER A 3 -6.56 9.88 7.53
C SER A 3 -6.60 9.71 9.05
N ILE A 4 -6.76 8.46 9.48
CA ILE A 4 -6.67 8.08 10.89
C ILE A 4 -5.59 7.02 10.99
N GLU A 5 -4.58 7.27 11.81
CA GLU A 5 -3.52 6.31 12.05
C GLU A 5 -4.02 5.21 12.99
N GLY A 6 -3.69 3.96 12.67
CA GLY A 6 -4.20 2.81 13.40
C GLY A 6 -5.64 2.51 13.04
N ASN A 7 -6.53 2.47 14.04
CA ASN A 7 -7.97 2.31 13.83
C ASN A 7 -8.40 0.89 13.40
N PHE A 8 -7.64 -0.12 13.82
CA PHE A 8 -7.94 -1.52 13.48
C PHE A 8 -9.23 -2.02 14.11
N GLU A 9 -9.66 -1.43 15.20
CA GLU A 9 -10.89 -1.83 15.90
C GLU A 9 -12.15 -1.39 15.15
N ASN A 10 -12.04 -0.44 14.21
CA ASN A 10 -13.19 -0.03 13.43
C ASN A 10 -13.62 -1.19 12.52
N PRO A 11 -14.91 -1.62 12.60
CA PRO A 11 -15.36 -2.79 11.83
C PRO A 11 -15.20 -2.63 10.31
N GLU A 12 -15.40 -1.44 9.77
CA GLU A 12 -15.26 -1.20 8.34
C GLU A 12 -13.81 -1.33 7.89
N VAL A 13 -12.87 -0.82 8.70
CA VAL A 13 -11.43 -0.92 8.43
C VAL A 13 -10.99 -2.38 8.48
N HIS A 14 -11.42 -3.09 9.51
CA HIS A 14 -11.12 -4.50 9.67
C HIS A 14 -11.64 -5.33 8.48
N GLU A 15 -12.88 -5.10 8.09
CA GLU A 15 -13.50 -5.79 6.96
C GLU A 15 -12.76 -5.53 5.65
N LEU A 16 -12.36 -4.28 5.41
CA LEU A 16 -11.61 -3.92 4.21
C LEU A 16 -10.28 -4.67 4.14
N LEU A 17 -9.57 -4.78 5.25
CA LEU A 17 -8.31 -5.52 5.33
C LEU A 17 -8.51 -7.01 5.10
N VAL A 18 -9.51 -7.61 5.73
CA VAL A 18 -9.80 -9.03 5.54
C VAL A 18 -10.10 -9.33 4.09
N LYS A 19 -10.91 -8.49 3.44
CA LYS A 19 -11.22 -8.63 2.02
C LYS A 19 -9.97 -8.53 1.16
N HIS A 20 -9.09 -7.59 1.48
CA HIS A 20 -7.83 -7.42 0.78
C HIS A 20 -6.96 -8.68 0.85
N PHE A 21 -6.79 -9.25 2.03
CA PHE A 21 -6.03 -10.50 2.21
C PHE A 21 -6.64 -11.66 1.42
N ILE A 22 -7.96 -11.82 1.50
CA ILE A 22 -8.65 -12.91 0.81
C ILE A 22 -8.44 -12.81 -0.70
N GLU A 23 -8.60 -11.62 -1.27
CA GLU A 23 -8.41 -11.42 -2.71
C GLU A 23 -6.97 -11.67 -3.14
N LEU A 24 -6.00 -11.18 -2.38
CA LEU A 24 -4.59 -11.39 -2.72
C LEU A 24 -4.21 -12.86 -2.72
N ARG A 25 -4.68 -13.61 -1.72
CA ARG A 25 -4.40 -15.05 -1.65
C ARG A 25 -5.03 -15.82 -2.80
N SER A 26 -6.15 -15.35 -3.33
CA SER A 26 -6.84 -16.01 -4.44
C SER A 26 -6.14 -15.84 -5.78
N VAL A 27 -5.32 -14.79 -5.93
CA VAL A 27 -4.71 -14.42 -7.22
C VAL A 27 -3.18 -14.46 -7.21
N SER A 28 -2.55 -14.64 -6.06
CA SER A 28 -1.10 -14.64 -5.94
C SER A 28 -0.61 -16.01 -5.47
N PRO A 29 0.47 -16.53 -6.05
CA PRO A 29 1.09 -17.74 -5.51
C PRO A 29 1.47 -17.52 -4.05
N GLU A 30 1.27 -18.55 -3.25
CA GLU A 30 1.48 -18.46 -1.81
C GLU A 30 2.90 -18.00 -1.45
N LYS A 31 3.90 -18.55 -2.13
CA LYS A 31 5.31 -18.24 -1.87
C LYS A 31 5.71 -16.82 -2.22
N SER A 32 4.96 -16.13 -3.09
CA SER A 32 5.23 -14.74 -3.47
C SER A 32 4.24 -13.76 -2.85
N THR A 33 3.45 -14.21 -1.90
CA THR A 33 2.53 -13.33 -1.17
C THR A 33 3.28 -12.66 -0.03
N HIS A 34 3.51 -11.36 -0.19
CA HIS A 34 4.19 -10.53 0.80
C HIS A 34 3.20 -9.64 1.55
N VAL A 35 2.00 -10.16 1.74
CA VAL A 35 0.91 -9.40 2.35
C VAL A 35 1.17 -9.27 3.84
N LEU A 36 1.10 -8.05 4.33
CA LEU A 36 1.24 -7.74 5.74
C LEU A 36 -0.02 -8.15 6.50
N ASP A 37 0.14 -8.99 7.51
CA ASP A 37 -0.96 -9.29 8.42
C ASP A 37 -1.08 -8.16 9.44
N ILE A 38 -1.80 -7.12 9.03
CA ILE A 38 -1.92 -5.92 9.84
C ILE A 38 -2.77 -6.17 11.08
N ALA A 39 -3.81 -7.01 10.96
CA ALA A 39 -4.70 -7.29 12.08
C ALA A 39 -3.98 -7.89 13.28
N GLY A 40 -2.91 -8.67 13.03
CA GLY A 40 -2.08 -9.26 14.08
C GLY A 40 -0.77 -8.53 14.31
N SER A 41 -0.45 -7.52 13.53
CA SER A 41 0.85 -6.88 13.58
C SER A 41 0.92 -5.82 14.68
N LYS A 42 1.94 -5.95 15.54
CA LYS A 42 2.30 -4.91 16.51
C LYS A 42 3.73 -4.43 16.25
N ASP A 43 4.22 -4.64 15.04
CA ASP A 43 5.57 -4.24 14.64
C ASP A 43 5.67 -2.71 14.67
N PRO A 44 6.55 -2.13 15.52
CA PRO A 44 6.68 -0.69 15.61
C PRO A 44 7.25 -0.04 14.35
N SER A 45 7.82 -0.83 13.43
CA SER A 45 8.32 -0.31 12.15
C SER A 45 7.21 -0.06 11.14
N ILE A 46 5.96 -0.37 11.48
CA ILE A 46 4.84 -0.25 10.56
C ILE A 46 3.83 0.76 11.08
N LYS A 47 3.47 1.71 10.23
CA LYS A 47 2.34 2.61 10.46
C LYS A 47 1.24 2.28 9.48
N TYR A 48 0.02 2.41 9.93
CA TYR A 48 -1.15 2.09 9.14
C TYR A 48 -2.15 3.26 9.20
N TRP A 49 -2.77 3.57 8.05
CA TRP A 49 -3.81 4.59 7.99
C TRP A 49 -5.05 4.06 7.31
N SER A 50 -6.20 4.45 7.84
CA SER A 50 -7.47 4.40 7.13
C SER A 50 -7.75 5.80 6.59
N LEU A 51 -8.33 5.88 5.39
CA LEU A 51 -8.58 7.14 4.70
C LEU A 51 -10.07 7.29 4.47
N TRP A 52 -10.57 8.48 4.82
CA TRP A 52 -12.01 8.75 4.89
C TRP A 52 -12.38 9.98 4.09
N ASP A 53 -13.50 9.89 3.41
CA ASP A 53 -14.18 11.04 2.81
C ASP A 53 -15.47 11.23 3.60
N GLU A 54 -15.52 12.27 4.45
CA GLU A 54 -16.57 12.45 5.44
C GLU A 54 -16.68 11.18 6.31
N ASP A 55 -17.80 10.49 6.29
CA ASP A 55 -18.03 9.30 7.09
C ASP A 55 -17.81 7.99 6.31
N GLN A 56 -17.31 8.09 5.08
CA GLN A 56 -17.13 6.93 4.22
C GLN A 56 -15.68 6.52 4.14
N LEU A 57 -15.41 5.23 4.37
CA LEU A 57 -14.08 4.66 4.25
C LEU A 57 -13.71 4.55 2.77
N MET A 58 -12.72 5.33 2.33
CA MET A 58 -12.24 5.32 0.95
C MET A 58 -11.21 4.23 0.70
N GLY A 59 -10.34 4.00 1.67
CA GLY A 59 -9.26 3.06 1.48
C GLY A 59 -8.34 2.99 2.68
N CYS A 60 -7.23 2.30 2.49
CA CYS A 60 -6.22 2.13 3.53
C CYS A 60 -4.84 1.95 2.92
N GLY A 61 -3.84 2.02 3.76
CA GLY A 61 -2.47 1.73 3.38
C GLY A 61 -1.56 1.69 4.58
N ALA A 62 -0.45 0.98 4.44
CA ALA A 62 0.56 0.87 5.48
C ALA A 62 1.91 1.29 4.94
N LEU A 63 2.77 1.75 5.84
CA LEU A 63 4.14 2.12 5.56
C LEU A 63 5.04 1.37 6.53
N LYS A 64 5.94 0.57 5.99
CA LYS A 64 6.99 -0.07 6.79
C LYS A 64 8.25 0.75 6.68
N PHE A 65 8.83 1.12 7.82
CA PHE A 65 10.10 1.82 7.85
C PHE A 65 11.22 0.83 7.57
N LEU A 66 11.98 1.11 6.52
CA LEU A 66 13.21 0.40 6.21
C LEU A 66 14.37 1.21 6.78
N GLU A 67 15.54 1.15 6.20
CA GLU A 67 16.67 1.95 6.69
C GLU A 67 16.76 3.32 5.98
N LYS A 68 17.35 4.29 6.66
CA LYS A 68 17.77 5.59 6.09
C LYS A 68 16.69 6.34 5.31
N ASN A 69 15.57 6.60 5.96
CA ASN A 69 14.49 7.37 5.35
C ASN A 69 13.86 6.69 4.13
N HIS A 70 13.98 5.37 4.06
CA HIS A 70 13.34 4.53 3.04
C HIS A 70 12.11 3.87 3.65
N GLY A 71 10.99 3.97 2.98
CA GLY A 71 9.75 3.34 3.42
C GLY A 71 9.19 2.42 2.34
N GLU A 72 8.49 1.40 2.78
CA GLU A 72 7.80 0.47 1.88
C GLU A 72 6.30 0.61 2.06
N PHE A 73 5.59 0.91 0.97
CA PHE A 73 4.13 0.85 0.97
C PHE A 73 3.66 -0.59 0.95
N LYS A 74 2.70 -0.90 1.81
CA LYS A 74 2.10 -2.23 1.92
C LYS A 74 0.59 -2.08 2.07
N SER A 75 -0.14 -3.10 1.64
CA SER A 75 -1.58 -3.22 1.88
C SER A 75 -2.40 -2.00 1.47
N ILE A 76 -2.01 -1.35 0.38
CA ILE A 76 -2.78 -0.24 -0.17
C ILE A 76 -4.03 -0.81 -0.83
N ARG A 77 -5.18 -0.30 -0.42
CA ARG A 77 -6.45 -0.73 -0.95
C ARG A 77 -7.43 0.43 -1.06
N VAL A 78 -8.07 0.54 -2.20
CA VAL A 78 -9.21 1.45 -2.38
C VAL A 78 -10.49 0.65 -2.19
N ASN A 79 -11.40 1.15 -1.39
CA ASN A 79 -12.71 0.52 -1.18
C ASN A 79 -13.45 0.44 -2.52
N ASP A 80 -14.08 -0.69 -2.79
CA ASP A 80 -14.73 -0.97 -4.08
C ASP A 80 -15.72 0.14 -4.50
N LYS A 81 -16.41 0.73 -3.55
CA LYS A 81 -17.34 1.83 -3.80
C LYS A 81 -16.69 3.05 -4.45
N PHE A 82 -15.39 3.20 -4.26
CA PHE A 82 -14.65 4.37 -4.70
C PHE A 82 -13.73 4.09 -5.89
N ARG A 83 -13.72 2.87 -6.39
CA ARG A 83 -12.88 2.49 -7.54
C ARG A 83 -13.35 3.15 -8.83
N ASN A 84 -12.42 3.33 -9.77
CA ASN A 84 -12.68 3.84 -11.14
C ASN A 84 -13.23 5.26 -11.19
N LYS A 85 -12.99 6.06 -10.17
CA LYS A 85 -13.44 7.46 -10.07
C LYS A 85 -12.30 8.41 -9.73
N GLY A 86 -11.06 8.00 -9.98
CA GLY A 86 -9.88 8.81 -9.63
C GLY A 86 -9.51 8.77 -8.15
N ASN A 87 -10.20 7.99 -7.34
CA ASN A 87 -9.96 7.95 -5.90
C ASN A 87 -8.67 7.21 -5.54
N GLY A 88 -8.23 6.29 -6.39
CA GLY A 88 -6.95 5.62 -6.19
C GLY A 88 -5.77 6.60 -6.15
N LEU A 89 -5.76 7.57 -7.06
CA LEU A 89 -4.76 8.64 -7.05
C LEU A 89 -4.81 9.45 -5.77
N LYS A 90 -6.02 9.77 -5.30
CA LYS A 90 -6.19 10.53 -4.06
C LYS A 90 -5.65 9.76 -2.85
N VAL A 91 -5.94 8.46 -2.77
CA VAL A 91 -5.46 7.60 -1.70
C VAL A 91 -3.93 7.54 -1.71
N ILE A 92 -3.32 7.26 -2.86
CA ILE A 92 -1.87 7.13 -2.97
C ILE A 92 -1.20 8.47 -2.67
N ASN A 93 -1.69 9.57 -3.23
CA ASN A 93 -1.10 10.88 -2.98
C ASN A 93 -1.21 11.29 -1.50
N HIS A 94 -2.31 10.95 -0.85
CA HIS A 94 -2.44 11.21 0.58
C HIS A 94 -1.42 10.42 1.39
N LEU A 95 -1.22 9.14 1.06
CA LEU A 95 -0.21 8.31 1.73
C LEU A 95 1.21 8.81 1.47
N ILE A 96 1.50 9.29 0.26
CA ILE A 96 2.79 9.92 -0.05
C ILE A 96 3.01 11.14 0.86
N ASN A 97 1.98 11.96 1.05
CA ASN A 97 2.09 13.12 1.93
C ASN A 97 2.32 12.72 3.39
N GLU A 98 1.67 11.65 3.85
CA GLU A 98 1.94 11.14 5.20
C GLU A 98 3.39 10.66 5.33
N ALA A 99 3.92 9.99 4.31
CA ALA A 99 5.31 9.57 4.30
C ALA A 99 6.28 10.77 4.34
N LYS A 100 5.97 11.83 3.60
CA LYS A 100 6.78 13.06 3.62
C LYS A 100 6.83 13.69 5.02
N LYS A 101 5.71 13.70 5.72
CA LYS A 101 5.66 14.21 7.09
C LYS A 101 6.56 13.43 8.05
N LEU A 102 6.84 12.17 7.73
CA LEU A 102 7.70 11.30 8.52
C LEU A 102 9.16 11.32 8.06
N ASN A 103 9.52 12.28 7.20
CA ASN A 103 10.87 12.45 6.65
C ASN A 103 11.34 11.26 5.80
N ILE A 104 10.41 10.50 5.25
CA ILE A 104 10.72 9.49 4.25
C ILE A 104 11.15 10.20 2.97
N LYS A 105 12.21 9.74 2.36
CA LYS A 105 12.76 10.34 1.14
C LYS A 105 12.64 9.43 -0.07
N LYS A 106 12.48 8.14 0.15
CA LYS A 106 12.27 7.15 -0.90
C LYS A 106 11.17 6.19 -0.48
N LEU A 107 10.24 5.95 -1.38
CA LEU A 107 9.20 4.94 -1.21
C LEU A 107 9.44 3.81 -2.19
N SER A 108 9.22 2.58 -1.75
CA SER A 108 9.26 1.40 -2.60
C SER A 108 8.05 0.54 -2.31
N LEU A 109 7.71 -0.31 -3.25
CA LEU A 109 6.62 -1.26 -3.09
C LEU A 109 6.86 -2.50 -3.92
N GLU A 110 6.20 -3.57 -3.55
CA GLU A 110 6.10 -4.78 -4.33
C GLU A 110 4.62 -4.98 -4.68
N THR A 111 4.34 -5.33 -5.93
CA THR A 111 3.00 -5.66 -6.39
C THR A 111 3.07 -6.85 -7.33
N GLY A 112 1.92 -7.42 -7.68
CA GLY A 112 1.89 -8.59 -8.55
C GLY A 112 2.17 -8.26 -10.01
N ALA A 113 2.75 -9.22 -10.72
CA ALA A 113 3.01 -9.13 -12.16
C ALA A 113 1.81 -9.52 -13.01
N GLY A 114 0.84 -10.24 -12.43
CA GLY A 114 -0.32 -10.74 -13.16
C GLY A 114 -1.30 -9.65 -13.57
N SER A 115 -2.23 -10.02 -14.45
CA SER A 115 -3.19 -9.07 -15.01
C SER A 115 -4.14 -8.48 -13.97
N PHE A 116 -4.42 -9.22 -12.90
CA PHE A 116 -5.22 -8.70 -11.79
C PHE A 116 -4.64 -7.42 -11.20
N PHE A 117 -3.30 -7.31 -11.17
CA PHE A 117 -2.60 -6.18 -10.57
C PHE A 117 -2.29 -5.06 -11.56
N LEU A 118 -2.65 -5.21 -12.84
CA LEU A 118 -2.35 -4.20 -13.85
C LEU A 118 -2.94 -2.83 -13.51
N PRO A 119 -4.20 -2.71 -13.04
CA PRO A 119 -4.73 -1.41 -12.65
C PRO A 119 -3.91 -0.73 -11.54
N ALA A 120 -3.45 -1.50 -10.57
CA ALA A 120 -2.61 -0.97 -9.49
C ALA A 120 -1.26 -0.48 -10.03
N ARG A 121 -0.60 -1.28 -10.89
CA ARG A 121 0.68 -0.87 -11.50
C ARG A 121 0.54 0.42 -12.30
N LYS A 122 -0.53 0.54 -13.09
CA LYS A 122 -0.80 1.77 -13.86
C LYS A 122 -0.99 2.97 -12.96
N LEU A 123 -1.68 2.77 -11.84
CA LEU A 123 -1.94 3.82 -10.87
C LEU A 123 -0.64 4.32 -10.23
N PHE A 124 0.25 3.41 -9.85
CA PHE A 124 1.54 3.77 -9.29
C PHE A 124 2.40 4.52 -10.32
N LEU A 125 2.40 4.06 -11.58
CA LEU A 125 3.11 4.78 -12.65
C LEU A 125 2.58 6.21 -12.80
N ARG A 126 1.29 6.42 -12.69
CA ARG A 126 0.70 7.77 -12.74
C ARG A 126 1.10 8.63 -11.54
N CYS A 127 1.47 8.00 -10.44
CA CYS A 127 2.01 8.71 -9.26
C CYS A 127 3.54 8.86 -9.33
N ASN A 128 4.14 8.61 -10.50
CA ASN A 128 5.56 8.76 -10.78
C ASN A 128 6.46 7.69 -10.17
N PHE A 129 5.91 6.58 -9.69
CA PHE A 129 6.70 5.42 -9.37
C PHE A 129 7.29 4.83 -10.63
N LYS A 130 8.49 4.28 -10.54
CA LYS A 130 9.19 3.63 -11.65
C LYS A 130 9.60 2.23 -11.24
N ASP A 131 9.67 1.32 -12.22
CA ASP A 131 10.15 -0.03 -11.98
C ASP A 131 11.57 0.03 -11.42
N CYS A 132 11.86 -0.84 -10.47
CA CYS A 132 13.16 -0.94 -9.84
C CYS A 132 13.51 -2.40 -9.56
N LYS A 133 14.73 -2.63 -9.09
CA LYS A 133 15.16 -3.95 -8.63
C LYS A 133 14.53 -4.27 -7.28
N PRO A 134 14.48 -5.56 -6.90
CA PRO A 134 14.06 -5.93 -5.56
C PRO A 134 14.84 -5.16 -4.49
N PHE A 135 14.15 -4.80 -3.44
CA PHE A 135 14.71 -4.02 -2.32
C PHE A 135 14.51 -4.78 -1.01
N SER A 136 15.17 -4.34 0.05
CA SER A 136 15.08 -4.97 1.38
C SER A 136 15.46 -6.45 1.29
N HIS A 137 14.62 -7.34 1.80
CA HIS A 137 14.87 -8.79 1.77
C HIS A 137 14.26 -9.48 0.54
N TYR A 138 13.62 -8.74 -0.35
CA TYR A 138 13.00 -9.32 -1.53
C TYR A 138 14.05 -9.82 -2.52
N LYS A 139 13.70 -10.88 -3.24
CA LYS A 139 14.50 -11.45 -4.32
C LYS A 139 13.70 -11.40 -5.60
N ASP A 140 14.36 -11.54 -6.73
CA ASP A 140 13.66 -11.64 -8.02
C ASP A 140 12.60 -12.74 -7.94
N ASP A 141 11.39 -12.40 -8.36
CA ASP A 141 10.25 -13.30 -8.39
C ASP A 141 9.44 -12.97 -9.64
N ILE A 142 9.21 -13.97 -10.48
CA ILE A 142 8.45 -13.78 -11.72
C ILE A 142 7.02 -13.29 -11.46
N ASN A 143 6.50 -13.50 -10.25
CA ASN A 143 5.15 -13.08 -9.88
C ASN A 143 5.10 -11.67 -9.28
N SER A 144 6.23 -10.98 -9.18
CA SER A 144 6.33 -9.69 -8.52
C SER A 144 6.93 -8.62 -9.42
N VAL A 145 6.47 -7.40 -9.20
CA VAL A 145 7.03 -6.18 -9.78
C VAL A 145 7.40 -5.27 -8.62
N TYR A 146 8.57 -4.66 -8.72
CA TYR A 146 9.08 -3.73 -7.71
C TYR A 146 9.12 -2.33 -8.29
N MET A 147 8.67 -1.36 -7.50
CA MET A 147 8.59 0.03 -7.95
C MET A 147 9.08 0.95 -6.86
N SER A 148 9.63 2.09 -7.25
CA SER A 148 10.09 3.09 -6.29
C SER A 148 9.84 4.51 -6.76
N LEU A 149 9.86 5.44 -5.79
CA LEU A 149 9.64 6.86 -5.99
C LEU A 149 10.50 7.64 -4.99
N PHE A 150 11.27 8.61 -5.50
CA PHE A 150 11.92 9.59 -4.62
C PHE A 150 10.96 10.72 -4.30
N ILE A 151 10.80 11.03 -3.02
CA ILE A 151 9.90 12.09 -2.53
C ILE A 151 10.63 13.13 -1.69
N GLY A 152 11.90 12.94 -1.42
CA GLY A 152 12.73 13.88 -0.68
C GLY A 152 13.57 14.77 -1.61
N ASN A 153 14.10 15.83 -1.03
CA ASN A 153 15.05 16.71 -1.70
C ASN A 153 16.47 16.24 -1.47
#